data_c6eb5c2c5f4342f5c0968836067abc15
#
_entry.id   c6eb5c2c5f4342f5c0968836067abc15
#
_cell.length_a   1.000
_cell.length_b   1.000
_cell.length_c   1.000
_cell.angle_alpha   90.00
_cell.angle_beta   90.00
_cell.angle_gamma   90.00
#
_symmetry.space_group_name_H-M   'P 1'
#
loop_
_entity.id
_entity.type
_entity.pdbx_description
1 polymer ?
#
loop_
_entity_poly.entity_id
_entity_poly.type
_entity_poly.pdbx_seq_one_letter_code
_entity_poly.pdbx_strand_id
1 'polypeptide(L)'
;VKINSPENIDTSEKSVLNRMLILLFAITGGMAVGNLYWAQPLLNDIALSFGAQPDSASMLITFTQLGYATGILLLVPLGDIRNRRRLIPAILFLSALSLCLTAVAPSMPLLMAAMALTGLTTIAGQLLTPFAGDLASPSQLGKVLGTIISGMLIGILLSRTVSGVIADLLGWRAVYFIAAGGAFILAFLMLRMLPADIPRQHLSYSALMRSLLSVIAESATVRITLLIAACGFLVFTMFWTSLTFLLSAAPYSYTVSQIGLTGLAGLAGALMARRAGILHDRGHSVAATGMALLLALVAIGVAAWGRNSIWLIVLAIILIDIAVQTLNVLHQTRIISINPAMRSRLSTIFVVSNFIGAATGSALAGILWHAGGWSAVMIGAAGFLALALGIWFMNRDSLKLT
;
A
#
# COMPACT_ATOMS: atom_id res chain seq x y z
N VAL A 1 58.40 28.45 -11.60
CA VAL A 1 57.47 27.33 -11.75
C VAL A 1 56.08 27.87 -11.33
N LYS A 2 55.21 28.18 -12.31
CA LYS A 2 53.81 28.57 -12.09
C LYS A 2 53.02 27.31 -11.76
N ILE A 3 52.50 27.21 -10.56
CA ILE A 3 51.54 26.21 -10.15
C ILE A 3 50.19 26.62 -10.75
N ASN A 4 49.72 25.84 -11.73
CA ASN A 4 48.39 25.98 -12.30
C ASN A 4 47.35 25.59 -11.21
N SER A 5 46.44 26.55 -10.91
CA SER A 5 45.27 26.31 -10.11
C SER A 5 44.41 25.22 -10.74
N PRO A 6 43.80 24.31 -9.96
CA PRO A 6 42.89 23.35 -10.55
C PRO A 6 41.67 24.08 -11.14
N GLU A 7 41.37 23.77 -12.40
CA GLU A 7 40.17 24.18 -13.09
C GLU A 7 38.95 23.88 -12.21
N ASN A 8 38.16 24.93 -11.97
CA ASN A 8 36.81 24.82 -11.44
C ASN A 8 35.99 23.88 -12.36
N ILE A 9 35.89 22.64 -12.03
CA ILE A 9 34.90 21.75 -12.64
C ILE A 9 33.53 22.33 -12.21
N ASP A 10 32.90 23.01 -13.15
CA ASP A 10 31.53 23.53 -13.03
C ASP A 10 30.58 22.32 -12.89
N THR A 11 30.38 21.87 -11.67
CA THR A 11 29.44 20.81 -11.29
C THR A 11 28.01 21.35 -11.19
N SER A 12 27.59 22.15 -12.15
CA SER A 12 26.15 22.37 -12.39
C SER A 12 25.59 21.15 -13.14
N GLU A 13 25.56 19.98 -12.51
CA GLU A 13 24.71 18.88 -12.96
C GLU A 13 23.27 19.40 -12.95
N LYS A 14 22.79 19.83 -14.11
CA LYS A 14 21.39 20.15 -14.35
C LYS A 14 20.59 18.93 -13.94
N SER A 15 19.88 18.99 -12.80
CA SER A 15 19.00 17.90 -12.40
C SER A 15 18.03 17.62 -13.55
N VAL A 16 18.03 16.39 -14.03
CA VAL A 16 17.16 15.93 -15.11
C VAL A 16 15.68 16.02 -14.69
N LEU A 17 15.43 16.10 -13.38
CA LEU A 17 14.11 16.22 -12.77
C LEU A 17 13.63 17.68 -12.72
N ASN A 18 12.74 18.01 -13.65
CA ASN A 18 11.97 19.26 -13.57
C ASN A 18 10.71 19.05 -12.68
N ARG A 19 10.09 20.17 -12.25
CA ARG A 19 8.88 20.14 -11.39
C ARG A 19 7.72 19.37 -12.01
N MET A 20 7.56 19.42 -13.33
CA MET A 20 6.49 18.75 -14.06
C MET A 20 6.67 17.21 -13.99
N LEU A 21 7.91 16.73 -14.14
CA LEU A 21 8.20 15.29 -14.05
C LEU A 21 8.01 14.74 -12.63
N ILE A 22 8.40 15.52 -11.61
CA ILE A 22 8.16 15.16 -10.21
C ILE A 22 6.66 15.05 -9.92
N LEU A 23 5.88 16.02 -10.40
CA LEU A 23 4.42 16.00 -10.24
C LEU A 23 3.79 14.81 -10.99
N LEU A 24 4.26 14.53 -12.21
CA LEU A 24 3.82 13.38 -12.98
C LEU A 24 4.10 12.05 -12.23
N PHE A 25 5.27 11.93 -11.59
CA PHE A 25 5.61 10.76 -10.76
C PHE A 25 4.68 10.65 -9.55
N ALA A 26 4.38 11.77 -8.89
CA ALA A 26 3.49 11.80 -7.74
C ALA A 26 2.05 11.41 -8.12
N ILE A 27 1.53 11.93 -9.23
CA ILE A 27 0.19 11.59 -9.74
C ILE A 27 0.15 10.10 -10.14
N THR A 28 1.16 9.64 -10.88
CA THR A 28 1.21 8.23 -11.32
C THR A 28 1.32 7.27 -10.14
N GLY A 29 2.17 7.59 -9.16
CA GLY A 29 2.27 6.80 -7.93
C GLY A 29 0.97 6.80 -7.14
N GLY A 30 0.32 7.96 -7.01
CA GLY A 30 -0.97 8.09 -6.33
C GLY A 30 -2.07 7.30 -7.01
N MET A 31 -2.19 7.39 -8.33
CA MET A 31 -3.17 6.62 -9.09
C MET A 31 -2.90 5.12 -9.04
N ALA A 32 -1.63 4.69 -9.19
CA ALA A 32 -1.27 3.30 -9.10
C ALA A 32 -1.64 2.71 -7.74
N VAL A 33 -1.28 3.37 -6.63
CA VAL A 33 -1.66 2.89 -5.30
C VAL A 33 -3.16 3.01 -5.05
N GLY A 34 -3.81 4.05 -5.57
CA GLY A 34 -5.27 4.23 -5.52
C GLY A 34 -6.05 3.05 -6.10
N ASN A 35 -5.54 2.42 -7.17
CA ASN A 35 -6.15 1.26 -7.81
C ASN A 35 -6.38 0.06 -6.87
N LEU A 36 -5.63 -0.03 -5.77
CA LEU A 36 -5.80 -1.08 -4.76
C LEU A 36 -7.01 -0.86 -3.85
N TYR A 37 -7.55 0.36 -3.83
CA TYR A 37 -8.54 0.77 -2.85
C TYR A 37 -9.90 1.17 -3.46
N TRP A 38 -10.02 1.26 -4.82
CA TRP A 38 -11.28 1.57 -5.49
C TRP A 38 -12.43 0.66 -5.06
N ALA A 39 -12.17 -0.64 -4.93
CA ALA A 39 -13.19 -1.62 -4.63
C ALA A 39 -13.74 -1.54 -3.21
N GLN A 40 -12.99 -0.98 -2.24
CA GLN A 40 -13.37 -1.06 -0.83
C GLN A 40 -14.77 -0.53 -0.53
N PRO A 41 -15.19 0.69 -0.94
CA PRO A 41 -16.54 1.15 -0.68
C PRO A 41 -17.59 0.49 -1.58
N LEU A 42 -17.18 -0.18 -2.68
CA LEU A 42 -18.04 -0.73 -3.72
C LEU A 42 -18.48 -2.19 -3.47
N LEU A 43 -17.96 -2.86 -2.43
CA LEU A 43 -18.10 -4.30 -2.25
C LEU A 43 -19.56 -4.76 -2.25
N ASN A 44 -20.45 -4.03 -1.57
CA ASN A 44 -21.85 -4.36 -1.52
C ASN A 44 -22.54 -4.23 -2.89
N ASP A 45 -22.31 -3.13 -3.60
CA ASP A 45 -22.91 -2.87 -4.92
C ASP A 45 -22.41 -3.85 -5.96
N ILE A 46 -21.12 -4.20 -5.92
CA ILE A 46 -20.56 -5.24 -6.79
C ILE A 46 -21.22 -6.60 -6.50
N ALA A 47 -21.32 -7.00 -5.22
CA ALA A 47 -21.99 -8.25 -4.85
C ALA A 47 -23.42 -8.30 -5.35
N LEU A 48 -24.20 -7.25 -5.10
CA LEU A 48 -25.60 -7.15 -5.55
C LEU A 48 -25.73 -7.25 -7.08
N SER A 49 -24.81 -6.64 -7.83
CA SER A 49 -24.83 -6.67 -9.31
C SER A 49 -24.64 -8.06 -9.90
N PHE A 50 -24.07 -8.99 -9.13
CA PHE A 50 -23.87 -10.39 -9.52
C PHE A 50 -24.80 -11.37 -8.74
N GLY A 51 -25.75 -10.87 -7.95
CA GLY A 51 -26.61 -11.70 -7.11
C GLY A 51 -25.85 -12.50 -6.04
N ALA A 52 -24.68 -12.01 -5.64
CA ALA A 52 -23.81 -12.65 -4.64
C ALA A 52 -24.04 -12.07 -3.23
N GLN A 53 -23.65 -12.83 -2.22
CA GLN A 53 -23.67 -12.33 -0.84
C GLN A 53 -22.59 -11.24 -0.65
N PRO A 54 -22.85 -10.18 0.12
CA PRO A 54 -21.91 -9.07 0.33
C PRO A 54 -20.54 -9.54 0.85
N ASP A 55 -20.51 -10.51 1.74
CA ASP A 55 -19.29 -11.07 2.34
C ASP A 55 -18.38 -11.76 1.33
N SER A 56 -18.96 -12.38 0.26
CA SER A 56 -18.18 -12.99 -0.81
C SER A 56 -17.36 -11.97 -1.61
N ALA A 57 -17.81 -10.71 -1.66
CA ALA A 57 -17.09 -9.65 -2.34
C ALA A 57 -15.76 -9.28 -1.64
N SER A 58 -15.54 -9.68 -0.38
CA SER A 58 -14.23 -9.55 0.28
C SER A 58 -13.09 -10.19 -0.50
N MET A 59 -13.40 -11.27 -1.26
CA MET A 59 -12.43 -11.95 -2.11
C MET A 59 -11.88 -11.04 -3.23
N LEU A 60 -12.62 -10.03 -3.66
CA LEU A 60 -12.12 -9.05 -4.64
C LEU A 60 -10.89 -8.30 -4.10
N ILE A 61 -10.96 -7.87 -2.84
CA ILE A 61 -9.81 -7.25 -2.15
C ILE A 61 -8.67 -8.26 -2.00
N THR A 62 -8.99 -9.49 -1.58
CA THR A 62 -8.01 -10.57 -1.41
C THR A 62 -7.22 -10.81 -2.70
N PHE A 63 -7.91 -11.00 -3.83
CA PHE A 63 -7.25 -11.24 -5.11
C PHE A 63 -6.45 -10.03 -5.60
N THR A 64 -6.95 -8.80 -5.38
CA THR A 64 -6.19 -7.58 -5.70
C THR A 64 -4.90 -7.50 -4.89
N GLN A 65 -4.95 -7.76 -3.59
CA GLN A 65 -3.80 -7.70 -2.70
C GLN A 65 -2.77 -8.82 -3.00
N LEU A 66 -3.23 -10.04 -3.28
CA LEU A 66 -2.35 -11.14 -3.73
C LEU A 66 -1.70 -10.82 -5.07
N GLY A 67 -2.48 -10.27 -6.02
CA GLY A 67 -1.96 -9.80 -7.30
C GLY A 67 -0.85 -8.76 -7.09
N TYR A 68 -1.08 -7.79 -6.22
CA TYR A 68 -0.10 -6.74 -5.92
C TYR A 68 1.17 -7.28 -5.25
N ALA A 69 1.02 -8.16 -4.24
CA ALA A 69 2.16 -8.83 -3.61
C ALA A 69 3.00 -9.61 -4.64
N THR A 70 2.33 -10.34 -5.54
CA THR A 70 2.95 -11.08 -6.63
C THR A 70 3.63 -10.12 -7.62
N GLY A 71 2.97 -9.04 -8.00
CA GLY A 71 3.53 -8.00 -8.87
C GLY A 71 4.79 -7.37 -8.30
N ILE A 72 4.77 -7.01 -7.02
CA ILE A 72 5.96 -6.47 -6.33
C ILE A 72 7.07 -7.51 -6.31
N LEU A 73 6.78 -8.75 -5.94
CA LEU A 73 7.78 -9.81 -5.86
C LEU A 73 8.43 -10.10 -7.21
N LEU A 74 7.64 -10.18 -8.28
CA LEU A 74 8.12 -10.64 -9.58
C LEU A 74 8.51 -9.49 -10.52
N LEU A 75 7.80 -8.37 -10.51
CA LEU A 75 7.99 -7.33 -11.53
C LEU A 75 8.85 -6.16 -11.05
N VAL A 76 8.83 -5.81 -9.75
CA VAL A 76 9.66 -4.70 -9.24
C VAL A 76 11.16 -4.97 -9.44
N PRO A 77 11.69 -6.18 -9.17
CA PRO A 77 13.11 -6.49 -9.44
C PRO A 77 13.51 -6.36 -10.91
N LEU A 78 12.56 -6.43 -11.85
CA LEU A 78 12.86 -6.16 -13.27
C LEU A 78 13.31 -4.70 -13.48
N GLY A 79 12.93 -3.77 -12.62
CA GLY A 79 13.38 -2.39 -12.66
C GLY A 79 14.89 -2.21 -12.42
N ASP A 80 15.55 -3.20 -11.79
CA ASP A 80 17.00 -3.18 -11.57
C ASP A 80 17.80 -3.71 -12.79
N ILE A 81 17.16 -4.56 -13.62
CA ILE A 81 17.84 -5.25 -14.76
C ILE A 81 17.30 -4.81 -16.13
N ARG A 82 16.17 -4.13 -16.19
CA ARG A 82 15.56 -3.66 -17.43
C ARG A 82 15.51 -2.13 -17.45
N ASN A 83 15.45 -1.57 -18.66
CA ASN A 83 15.30 -0.12 -18.86
C ASN A 83 13.93 0.35 -18.36
N ARG A 84 13.91 1.12 -17.26
CA ARG A 84 12.69 1.63 -16.60
C ARG A 84 11.90 2.58 -17.50
N ARG A 85 12.56 3.29 -18.42
CA ARG A 85 11.89 4.15 -19.42
C ARG A 85 10.90 3.37 -20.30
N ARG A 86 11.14 2.07 -20.54
CA ARG A 86 10.24 1.19 -21.30
C ARG A 86 9.33 0.38 -20.37
N LEU A 87 9.87 -0.06 -19.24
CA LEU A 87 9.16 -0.92 -18.30
C LEU A 87 7.97 -0.21 -17.64
N ILE A 88 8.15 1.03 -17.14
CA ILE A 88 7.10 1.77 -16.43
C ILE A 88 5.87 2.04 -17.33
N PRO A 89 6.03 2.59 -18.55
CA PRO A 89 4.88 2.78 -19.45
C PRO A 89 4.20 1.46 -19.85
N ALA A 90 4.96 0.39 -20.06
CA ALA A 90 4.40 -0.93 -20.38
C ALA A 90 3.53 -1.48 -19.23
N ILE A 91 3.99 -1.35 -17.99
CA ILE A 91 3.24 -1.75 -16.78
C ILE A 91 1.98 -0.89 -16.62
N LEU A 92 2.05 0.42 -16.85
CA LEU A 92 0.88 1.30 -16.80
C LEU A 92 -0.13 0.96 -17.89
N PHE A 93 0.32 0.62 -19.09
CA PHE A 93 -0.54 0.16 -20.17
C PHE A 93 -1.23 -1.18 -19.82
N LEU A 94 -0.50 -2.15 -19.27
CA LEU A 94 -1.08 -3.40 -18.78
C LEU A 94 -2.06 -3.16 -17.63
N SER A 95 -1.79 -2.18 -16.75
CA SER A 95 -2.71 -1.77 -15.70
C SER A 95 -3.99 -1.17 -16.28
N ALA A 96 -3.90 -0.32 -17.31
CA ALA A 96 -5.07 0.20 -18.01
C ALA A 96 -5.92 -0.93 -18.63
N LEU A 97 -5.27 -1.91 -19.24
CA LEU A 97 -5.97 -3.07 -19.82
C LEU A 97 -6.66 -3.91 -18.73
N SER A 98 -5.97 -4.20 -17.61
CA SER A 98 -6.57 -4.97 -16.52
C SER A 98 -7.74 -4.25 -15.86
N LEU A 99 -7.68 -2.92 -15.74
CA LEU A 99 -8.80 -2.09 -15.27
C LEU A 99 -10.00 -2.13 -16.25
N CYS A 100 -9.76 -2.10 -17.56
CA CYS A 100 -10.81 -2.33 -18.55
C CYS A 100 -11.45 -3.71 -18.40
N LEU A 101 -10.63 -4.77 -18.23
CA LEU A 101 -11.14 -6.13 -17.99
C LEU A 101 -11.98 -6.19 -16.72
N THR A 102 -11.57 -5.50 -15.67
CA THR A 102 -12.35 -5.38 -14.41
C THR A 102 -13.71 -4.71 -14.68
N ALA A 103 -13.74 -3.63 -15.46
CA ALA A 103 -14.96 -2.90 -15.77
C ALA A 103 -15.99 -3.74 -16.59
N VAL A 104 -15.51 -4.58 -17.49
CA VAL A 104 -16.37 -5.38 -18.40
C VAL A 104 -16.62 -6.81 -17.90
N ALA A 105 -16.09 -7.20 -16.74
CA ALA A 105 -16.22 -8.56 -16.22
C ALA A 105 -17.70 -8.99 -16.13
N PRO A 106 -18.08 -10.13 -16.76
CA PRO A 106 -19.48 -10.58 -16.82
C PRO A 106 -19.88 -11.48 -15.65
N SER A 107 -18.91 -11.93 -14.84
CA SER A 107 -19.16 -12.82 -13.70
C SER A 107 -18.17 -12.57 -12.57
N MET A 108 -18.56 -12.96 -11.35
CA MET A 108 -17.72 -12.77 -10.15
C MET A 108 -16.34 -13.45 -10.27
N PRO A 109 -16.19 -14.71 -10.74
CA PRO A 109 -14.88 -15.33 -10.92
C PRO A 109 -13.96 -14.59 -11.90
N LEU A 110 -14.52 -14.11 -13.03
CA LEU A 110 -13.77 -13.32 -14.00
C LEU A 110 -13.41 -11.94 -13.46
N LEU A 111 -14.28 -11.33 -12.65
CA LEU A 111 -13.96 -10.11 -11.92
C LEU A 111 -12.82 -10.33 -10.94
N MET A 112 -12.83 -11.40 -10.15
CA MET A 112 -11.73 -11.75 -9.24
C MET A 112 -10.41 -11.93 -9.98
N ALA A 113 -10.40 -12.62 -11.12
CA ALA A 113 -9.22 -12.77 -11.95
C ALA A 113 -8.72 -11.44 -12.52
N ALA A 114 -9.62 -10.59 -13.02
CA ALA A 114 -9.29 -9.25 -13.52
C ALA A 114 -8.72 -8.36 -12.42
N MET A 115 -9.25 -8.45 -11.20
CA MET A 115 -8.75 -7.71 -10.05
C MET A 115 -7.37 -8.23 -9.57
N ALA A 116 -7.11 -9.54 -9.66
CA ALA A 116 -5.77 -10.07 -9.44
C ALA A 116 -4.76 -9.51 -10.46
N LEU A 117 -5.14 -9.43 -11.74
CA LEU A 117 -4.33 -8.80 -12.78
C LEU A 117 -4.14 -7.30 -12.56
N THR A 118 -5.18 -6.60 -12.10
CA THR A 118 -5.09 -5.18 -11.72
C THR A 118 -4.10 -5.01 -10.58
N GLY A 119 -4.16 -5.82 -9.53
CA GLY A 119 -3.18 -5.83 -8.46
C GLY A 119 -1.75 -6.06 -8.99
N LEU A 120 -1.56 -7.11 -9.80
CA LEU A 120 -0.26 -7.49 -10.34
C LEU A 120 0.39 -6.38 -11.18
N THR A 121 -0.39 -5.61 -11.91
CA THR A 121 0.10 -4.56 -12.82
C THR A 121 0.18 -3.17 -12.19
N THR A 122 -0.45 -2.93 -11.04
CA THR A 122 -0.54 -1.59 -10.43
C THR A 122 0.68 -1.20 -9.59
N ILE A 123 1.86 -1.70 -9.94
CA ILE A 123 3.13 -1.55 -9.20
C ILE A 123 3.97 -0.33 -9.60
N ALA A 124 3.47 0.52 -10.50
CA ALA A 124 4.25 1.65 -11.05
C ALA A 124 4.85 2.55 -9.97
N GLY A 125 4.14 2.79 -8.86
CA GLY A 125 4.63 3.57 -7.73
C GLY A 125 5.90 3.00 -7.09
N GLN A 126 6.02 1.68 -7.03
CA GLN A 126 7.19 0.99 -6.47
C GLN A 126 8.41 1.08 -7.39
N LEU A 127 8.21 1.23 -8.70
CA LEU A 127 9.30 1.45 -9.67
C LEU A 127 9.69 2.93 -9.75
N LEU A 128 8.72 3.84 -9.63
CA LEU A 128 8.96 5.28 -9.76
C LEU A 128 9.77 5.86 -8.60
N THR A 129 9.55 5.37 -7.38
CA THR A 129 10.25 5.90 -6.18
C THR A 129 11.76 5.72 -6.25
N PRO A 130 12.32 4.52 -6.50
CA PRO A 130 13.76 4.38 -6.67
C PRO A 130 14.26 5.08 -7.94
N PHE A 131 13.49 5.08 -9.03
CA PHE A 131 13.88 5.75 -10.26
C PHE A 131 14.02 7.27 -10.07
N ALA A 132 13.08 7.89 -9.36
CA ALA A 132 13.18 9.30 -9.00
C ALA A 132 14.37 9.59 -8.08
N GLY A 133 14.65 8.69 -7.14
CA GLY A 133 15.84 8.79 -6.29
C GLY A 133 17.15 8.78 -7.07
N ASP A 134 17.21 8.00 -8.14
CA ASP A 134 18.38 7.91 -9.02
C ASP A 134 18.58 9.14 -9.91
N LEU A 135 17.49 9.84 -10.24
CA LEU A 135 17.51 11.06 -11.08
C LEU A 135 17.67 12.35 -10.26
N ALA A 136 17.42 12.29 -8.95
CA ALA A 136 17.47 13.45 -8.07
C ALA A 136 18.91 13.79 -7.67
N SER A 137 19.24 15.09 -7.64
CA SER A 137 20.48 15.53 -6.99
C SER A 137 20.41 15.30 -5.49
N PRO A 138 21.57 15.12 -4.79
CA PRO A 138 21.60 14.92 -3.33
C PRO A 138 20.83 16.00 -2.55
N SER A 139 20.87 17.24 -3.00
CA SER A 139 20.17 18.37 -2.39
C SER A 139 18.65 18.36 -2.61
N GLN A 140 18.15 17.67 -3.61
CA GLN A 140 16.72 17.61 -3.97
C GLN A 140 16.06 16.28 -3.59
N LEU A 141 16.84 15.25 -3.26
CA LEU A 141 16.37 13.88 -3.03
C LEU A 141 15.19 13.80 -2.04
N GLY A 142 15.31 14.43 -0.88
CA GLY A 142 14.27 14.44 0.14
C GLY A 142 12.97 15.08 -0.33
N LYS A 143 13.07 16.20 -1.07
CA LYS A 143 11.91 16.90 -1.63
C LYS A 143 11.21 16.08 -2.71
N VAL A 144 11.98 15.46 -3.60
CA VAL A 144 11.45 14.62 -4.69
C VAL A 144 10.72 13.40 -4.13
N LEU A 145 11.38 12.62 -3.27
CA LEU A 145 10.78 11.45 -2.66
C LEU A 145 9.57 11.81 -1.79
N GLY A 146 9.67 12.89 -1.00
CA GLY A 146 8.57 13.39 -0.20
C GLY A 146 7.34 13.75 -1.03
N THR A 147 7.53 14.38 -2.20
CA THR A 147 6.43 14.72 -3.11
C THR A 147 5.76 13.47 -3.68
N ILE A 148 6.54 12.47 -4.10
CA ILE A 148 6.01 11.21 -4.65
C ILE A 148 5.24 10.43 -3.58
N ILE A 149 5.80 10.28 -2.39
CA ILE A 149 5.15 9.59 -1.27
C ILE A 149 3.86 10.31 -0.86
N SER A 150 3.88 11.64 -0.80
CA SER A 150 2.65 12.44 -0.55
C SER A 150 1.60 12.21 -1.61
N GLY A 151 1.99 12.13 -2.89
CA GLY A 151 1.08 11.77 -3.99
C GLY A 151 0.44 10.39 -3.80
N MET A 152 1.22 9.40 -3.38
CA MET A 152 0.70 8.05 -3.09
C MET A 152 -0.29 8.06 -1.92
N LEU A 153 0.03 8.78 -0.83
CA LEU A 153 -0.86 8.89 0.34
C LEU A 153 -2.18 9.58 -0.03
N ILE A 154 -2.12 10.68 -0.80
CA ILE A 154 -3.29 11.36 -1.34
C ILE A 154 -4.10 10.39 -2.22
N GLY A 155 -3.45 9.60 -3.08
CA GLY A 155 -4.09 8.59 -3.92
C GLY A 155 -4.86 7.56 -3.10
N ILE A 156 -4.28 7.04 -2.01
CA ILE A 156 -4.96 6.10 -1.10
C ILE A 156 -6.21 6.73 -0.48
N LEU A 157 -6.11 7.95 0.01
CA LEU A 157 -7.20 8.62 0.70
C LEU A 157 -8.33 9.01 -0.24
N LEU A 158 -7.97 9.63 -1.39
CA LEU A 158 -8.96 10.08 -2.36
C LEU A 158 -9.63 8.93 -3.10
N SER A 159 -8.95 7.80 -3.30
CA SER A 159 -9.52 6.68 -4.06
C SER A 159 -10.87 6.23 -3.51
N ARG A 160 -10.99 6.04 -2.21
CA ARG A 160 -12.25 5.61 -1.58
C ARG A 160 -13.38 6.63 -1.77
N THR A 161 -13.08 7.91 -1.56
CA THR A 161 -14.08 8.98 -1.72
C THR A 161 -14.48 9.15 -3.19
N VAL A 162 -13.49 9.19 -4.09
CA VAL A 162 -13.72 9.36 -5.53
C VAL A 162 -14.48 8.18 -6.12
N SER A 163 -14.11 6.93 -5.75
CA SER A 163 -14.83 5.75 -6.23
C SER A 163 -16.27 5.72 -5.73
N GLY A 164 -16.52 6.13 -4.48
CA GLY A 164 -17.87 6.23 -3.94
C GLY A 164 -18.75 7.21 -4.74
N VAL A 165 -18.25 8.42 -4.97
CA VAL A 165 -18.99 9.44 -5.73
C VAL A 165 -19.25 9.02 -7.18
N ILE A 166 -18.25 8.47 -7.85
CA ILE A 166 -18.42 7.99 -9.24
C ILE A 166 -19.43 6.84 -9.29
N ALA A 167 -19.37 5.92 -8.32
CA ALA A 167 -20.25 4.77 -8.30
C ALA A 167 -21.72 5.15 -8.04
N ASP A 168 -21.99 6.08 -7.16
CA ASP A 168 -23.36 6.59 -6.91
C ASP A 168 -23.94 7.29 -8.15
N LEU A 169 -23.10 7.96 -8.95
CA LEU A 169 -23.57 8.71 -10.12
C LEU A 169 -23.64 7.86 -11.40
N LEU A 170 -22.68 6.97 -11.62
CA LEU A 170 -22.47 6.29 -12.90
C LEU A 170 -22.36 4.76 -12.76
N GLY A 171 -22.47 4.23 -11.54
CA GLY A 171 -22.28 2.83 -11.22
C GLY A 171 -20.81 2.43 -11.06
N TRP A 172 -20.58 1.32 -10.37
CA TRP A 172 -19.23 0.85 -9.99
C TRP A 172 -18.30 0.57 -11.19
N ARG A 173 -18.84 0.14 -12.33
CA ARG A 173 -18.05 -0.12 -13.54
C ARG A 173 -17.39 1.13 -14.10
N ALA A 174 -18.04 2.29 -13.99
CA ALA A 174 -17.50 3.58 -14.44
C ALA A 174 -16.21 3.96 -13.71
N VAL A 175 -16.07 3.59 -12.44
CA VAL A 175 -14.85 3.81 -11.66
C VAL A 175 -13.65 3.18 -12.36
N TYR A 176 -13.78 1.94 -12.79
CA TYR A 176 -12.70 1.19 -13.45
C TYR A 176 -12.42 1.68 -14.87
N PHE A 177 -13.46 2.11 -15.64
CA PHE A 177 -13.25 2.73 -16.93
C PHE A 177 -12.51 4.07 -16.84
N ILE A 178 -12.87 4.91 -15.89
CA ILE A 178 -12.20 6.19 -15.65
C ILE A 178 -10.74 5.96 -15.19
N ALA A 179 -10.53 5.00 -14.28
CA ALA A 179 -9.21 4.62 -13.84
C ALA A 179 -8.36 4.06 -15.00
N ALA A 180 -8.94 3.25 -15.88
CA ALA A 180 -8.28 2.73 -17.07
C ALA A 180 -7.86 3.85 -18.03
N GLY A 181 -8.74 4.81 -18.30
CA GLY A 181 -8.45 5.97 -19.13
C GLY A 181 -7.29 6.81 -18.56
N GLY A 182 -7.33 7.06 -17.25
CA GLY A 182 -6.25 7.77 -16.55
C GLY A 182 -4.91 7.00 -16.60
N ALA A 183 -4.92 5.67 -16.38
CA ALA A 183 -3.72 4.85 -16.49
C ALA A 183 -3.14 4.85 -17.92
N PHE A 184 -4.00 4.82 -18.94
CA PHE A 184 -3.60 4.92 -20.34
C PHE A 184 -2.95 6.28 -20.64
N ILE A 185 -3.56 7.38 -20.20
CA ILE A 185 -2.99 8.72 -20.36
C ILE A 185 -1.63 8.83 -19.68
N LEU A 186 -1.52 8.33 -18.44
CA LEU A 186 -0.25 8.31 -17.71
C LEU A 186 0.80 7.43 -18.38
N ALA A 187 0.42 6.28 -18.96
CA ALA A 187 1.33 5.44 -19.74
C ALA A 187 1.90 6.20 -20.94
N PHE A 188 1.05 6.93 -21.67
CA PHE A 188 1.47 7.75 -22.81
C PHE A 188 2.38 8.91 -22.40
N LEU A 189 2.01 9.63 -21.34
CA LEU A 189 2.84 10.74 -20.82
C LEU A 189 4.21 10.24 -20.34
N MET A 190 4.24 9.11 -19.61
CA MET A 190 5.49 8.49 -19.18
C MET A 190 6.35 8.06 -20.36
N LEU A 191 5.75 7.46 -21.39
CA LEU A 191 6.48 7.07 -22.60
C LEU A 191 7.20 8.26 -23.27
N ARG A 192 6.58 9.45 -23.23
CA ARG A 192 7.11 10.68 -23.85
C ARG A 192 8.09 11.44 -22.96
N MET A 193 7.89 11.43 -21.64
CA MET A 193 8.59 12.31 -20.71
C MET A 193 9.70 11.65 -19.92
N LEU A 194 9.73 10.30 -19.80
CA LEU A 194 10.77 9.64 -19.03
C LEU A 194 12.14 9.83 -19.70
N PRO A 195 13.18 10.24 -18.92
CA PRO A 195 14.55 10.35 -19.42
C PRO A 195 15.13 8.97 -19.76
N ALA A 196 16.25 8.99 -20.45
CA ALA A 196 17.00 7.75 -20.71
C ALA A 196 17.44 7.13 -19.39
N ASP A 197 17.32 5.80 -19.31
CA ASP A 197 17.72 5.01 -18.15
C ASP A 197 18.66 3.91 -18.62
N ILE A 198 19.73 3.70 -17.87
CA ILE A 198 20.71 2.64 -18.13
C ILE A 198 20.57 1.62 -16.99
N PRO A 199 20.27 0.35 -17.30
CA PRO A 199 20.23 -0.70 -16.28
C PRO A 199 21.56 -0.78 -15.52
N ARG A 200 21.51 -0.81 -14.19
CA ARG A 200 22.70 -0.71 -13.33
C ARG A 200 23.32 -2.05 -12.97
N GLN A 201 22.60 -3.15 -13.08
CA GLN A 201 23.06 -4.44 -12.61
C GLN A 201 23.02 -5.50 -13.72
N HIS A 202 24.13 -6.22 -13.85
CA HIS A 202 24.24 -7.40 -14.71
C HIS A 202 23.89 -8.70 -13.94
N LEU A 203 23.08 -8.61 -12.87
CA LEU A 203 22.66 -9.78 -12.13
C LEU A 203 21.57 -10.55 -12.90
N SER A 204 21.63 -11.86 -12.84
CA SER A 204 20.55 -12.68 -13.39
C SER A 204 19.31 -12.55 -12.50
N TYR A 205 18.12 -12.61 -13.12
CA TYR A 205 16.85 -12.54 -12.39
C TYR A 205 16.74 -13.61 -11.29
N SER A 206 17.22 -14.84 -11.58
CA SER A 206 17.24 -15.92 -10.60
C SER A 206 18.13 -15.65 -9.39
N ALA A 207 19.26 -14.96 -9.58
CA ALA A 207 20.14 -14.54 -8.48
C ALA A 207 19.45 -13.49 -7.59
N LEU A 208 18.71 -12.54 -8.21
CA LEU A 208 17.90 -11.56 -7.46
C LEU A 208 16.83 -12.27 -6.62
N MET A 209 16.06 -13.18 -7.21
CA MET A 209 15.02 -13.93 -6.49
C MET A 209 15.60 -14.75 -5.33
N ARG A 210 16.70 -15.44 -5.57
CA ARG A 210 17.38 -16.21 -4.51
C ARG A 210 17.84 -15.32 -3.36
N SER A 211 18.33 -14.13 -3.68
CA SER A 211 18.80 -13.17 -2.68
C SER A 211 17.67 -12.57 -1.82
N LEU A 212 16.43 -12.51 -2.33
CA LEU A 212 15.27 -12.12 -1.55
C LEU A 212 14.93 -13.18 -0.49
N LEU A 213 15.02 -14.46 -0.87
CA LEU A 213 14.72 -15.56 0.05
C LEU A 213 15.81 -15.75 1.12
N SER A 214 17.10 -15.56 0.76
CA SER A 214 18.21 -15.71 1.71
C SER A 214 18.11 -14.72 2.86
N VAL A 215 17.69 -13.48 2.60
CA VAL A 215 17.53 -12.45 3.65
C VAL A 215 16.51 -12.84 4.71
N ILE A 216 15.41 -13.48 4.31
CA ILE A 216 14.40 -13.99 5.26
C ILE A 216 14.98 -15.14 6.09
N ALA A 217 15.74 -16.05 5.45
CA ALA A 217 16.28 -17.23 6.11
C ALA A 217 17.36 -16.86 7.15
N GLU A 218 18.18 -15.87 6.87
CA GLU A 218 19.38 -15.53 7.65
C GLU A 218 19.10 -14.70 8.91
N SER A 219 18.01 -13.91 8.96
CA SER A 219 17.75 -12.99 10.07
C SER A 219 16.43 -13.25 10.81
N ALA A 220 16.52 -13.64 12.07
CA ALA A 220 15.36 -13.77 12.95
C ALA A 220 14.64 -12.42 13.15
N THR A 221 15.40 -11.33 13.32
CA THR A 221 14.85 -9.97 13.46
C THR A 221 14.03 -9.56 12.26
N VAL A 222 14.47 -9.91 11.03
CA VAL A 222 13.68 -9.70 9.81
C VAL A 222 12.38 -10.47 9.87
N ARG A 223 12.42 -11.79 10.13
CA ARG A 223 11.21 -12.62 10.20
C ARG A 223 10.19 -12.12 11.22
N ILE A 224 10.65 -11.77 12.44
CA ILE A 224 9.78 -11.27 13.51
C ILE A 224 9.16 -9.93 13.10
N THR A 225 9.95 -9.01 12.54
CA THR A 225 9.44 -7.70 12.11
C THR A 225 8.42 -7.84 10.98
N LEU A 226 8.67 -8.72 10.00
CA LEU A 226 7.74 -9.00 8.91
C LEU A 226 6.42 -9.59 9.42
N LEU A 227 6.49 -10.52 10.38
CA LEU A 227 5.30 -11.16 10.95
C LEU A 227 4.42 -10.16 11.71
N ILE A 228 5.02 -9.32 12.57
CA ILE A 228 4.27 -8.28 13.29
C ILE A 228 3.65 -7.27 12.31
N ALA A 229 4.40 -6.86 11.28
CA ALA A 229 3.91 -5.94 10.26
C ALA A 229 2.76 -6.55 9.45
N ALA A 230 2.88 -7.81 9.04
CA ALA A 230 1.83 -8.54 8.34
C ALA A 230 0.54 -8.65 9.18
N CYS A 231 0.66 -8.94 10.49
CA CYS A 231 -0.49 -8.93 11.41
C CYS A 231 -1.16 -7.56 11.49
N GLY A 232 -0.39 -6.47 11.52
CA GLY A 232 -0.92 -5.10 11.50
C GLY A 232 -1.73 -4.81 10.23
N PHE A 233 -1.19 -5.16 9.05
CA PHE A 233 -1.89 -4.99 7.77
C PHE A 233 -3.08 -5.94 7.60
N LEU A 234 -3.00 -7.16 8.15
CA LEU A 234 -4.12 -8.10 8.22
C LEU A 234 -5.29 -7.46 8.95
N VAL A 235 -5.07 -6.96 10.17
CA VAL A 235 -6.14 -6.34 10.97
C VAL A 235 -6.66 -5.07 10.30
N PHE A 236 -5.79 -4.24 9.74
CA PHE A 236 -6.17 -3.05 8.99
C PHE A 236 -7.13 -3.38 7.84
N THR A 237 -6.77 -4.36 7.00
CA THR A 237 -7.61 -4.72 5.86
C THR A 237 -8.87 -5.44 6.28
N MET A 238 -8.81 -6.30 7.32
CA MET A 238 -9.97 -6.94 7.91
C MET A 238 -10.98 -5.89 8.41
N PHE A 239 -10.52 -4.86 9.12
CA PHE A 239 -11.35 -3.77 9.62
C PHE A 239 -12.01 -2.98 8.48
N TRP A 240 -11.21 -2.49 7.50
CA TRP A 240 -11.72 -1.68 6.39
C TRP A 240 -12.68 -2.45 5.48
N THR A 241 -12.44 -3.74 5.24
CA THR A 241 -13.34 -4.59 4.44
C THR A 241 -14.68 -4.75 5.16
N SER A 242 -14.66 -5.07 6.44
CA SER A 242 -15.87 -5.29 7.23
C SER A 242 -16.63 -3.99 7.52
N LEU A 243 -15.91 -2.86 7.57
CA LEU A 243 -16.53 -1.55 7.74
C LEU A 243 -17.53 -1.24 6.62
N THR A 244 -17.19 -1.60 5.38
CA THR A 244 -18.09 -1.45 4.24
C THR A 244 -19.37 -2.25 4.45
N PHE A 245 -19.27 -3.50 4.93
CA PHE A 245 -20.46 -4.32 5.22
C PHE A 245 -21.30 -3.74 6.36
N LEU A 246 -20.66 -3.22 7.42
CA LEU A 246 -21.35 -2.60 8.52
C LEU A 246 -22.14 -1.35 8.09
N LEU A 247 -21.49 -0.46 7.33
CA LEU A 247 -22.08 0.82 6.95
C LEU A 247 -23.13 0.70 5.85
N SER A 248 -23.06 -0.32 4.99
CA SER A 248 -24.08 -0.61 3.96
C SER A 248 -25.32 -1.29 4.53
N ALA A 249 -25.24 -1.92 5.71
CA ALA A 249 -26.35 -2.58 6.39
C ALA A 249 -27.11 -1.63 7.35
N ALA A 250 -28.34 -2.02 7.76
CA ALA A 250 -29.06 -1.34 8.82
C ALA A 250 -28.26 -1.42 10.15
N PRO A 251 -28.29 -0.38 10.99
CA PRO A 251 -29.12 0.83 10.93
C PRO A 251 -28.55 1.96 10.06
N TYR A 252 -27.32 1.83 9.53
CA TYR A 252 -26.65 2.90 8.79
C TYR A 252 -27.23 3.10 7.38
N SER A 253 -27.27 2.00 6.59
CA SER A 253 -27.75 2.02 5.19
C SER A 253 -27.13 3.16 4.37
N TYR A 254 -25.81 3.37 4.53
CA TYR A 254 -25.08 4.44 3.87
C TYR A 254 -24.91 4.16 2.37
N THR A 255 -24.96 5.22 1.57
CA THR A 255 -24.60 5.17 0.15
C THR A 255 -23.08 4.94 0.00
N VAL A 256 -22.67 4.53 -1.19
CA VAL A 256 -21.25 4.28 -1.48
C VAL A 256 -20.40 5.53 -1.26
N SER A 257 -20.91 6.72 -1.63
CA SER A 257 -20.26 8.00 -1.35
C SER A 257 -20.06 8.25 0.15
N GLN A 258 -21.08 8.00 0.96
CA GLN A 258 -20.99 8.16 2.40
C GLN A 258 -19.96 7.21 3.02
N ILE A 259 -19.92 5.96 2.56
CA ILE A 259 -18.90 4.99 2.97
C ILE A 259 -17.51 5.47 2.53
N GLY A 260 -17.37 5.94 1.30
CA GLY A 260 -16.12 6.46 0.76
C GLY A 260 -15.59 7.67 1.55
N LEU A 261 -16.48 8.57 2.03
CA LEU A 261 -16.10 9.72 2.85
C LEU A 261 -15.46 9.33 4.18
N THR A 262 -15.78 8.16 4.75
CA THR A 262 -15.12 7.69 5.98
C THR A 262 -13.61 7.51 5.79
N GLY A 263 -13.17 7.28 4.54
CA GLY A 263 -11.75 7.23 4.18
C GLY A 263 -10.97 8.49 4.53
N LEU A 264 -11.62 9.66 4.57
CA LEU A 264 -10.97 10.92 4.94
C LEU A 264 -10.52 10.94 6.42
N ALA A 265 -11.16 10.16 7.29
CA ALA A 265 -10.72 10.02 8.68
C ALA A 265 -9.30 9.39 8.77
N GLY A 266 -8.90 8.60 7.78
CA GLY A 266 -7.55 8.03 7.66
C GLY A 266 -6.42 9.06 7.45
N LEU A 267 -6.75 10.34 7.15
CA LEU A 267 -5.76 11.43 7.12
C LEU A 267 -4.95 11.53 8.41
N ALA A 268 -5.56 11.21 9.55
CA ALA A 268 -4.89 11.23 10.85
C ALA A 268 -3.67 10.30 10.89
N GLY A 269 -3.77 9.12 10.27
CA GLY A 269 -2.65 8.18 10.15
C GLY A 269 -1.49 8.75 9.33
N ALA A 270 -1.78 9.39 8.20
CA ALA A 270 -0.75 10.02 7.37
C ALA A 270 0.02 11.12 8.11
N LEU A 271 -0.65 11.89 8.96
CA LEU A 271 -0.01 12.93 9.79
C LEU A 271 0.93 12.34 10.85
N MET A 272 0.61 11.14 11.36
CA MET A 272 1.45 10.45 12.37
C MET A 272 2.71 9.82 11.79
N ALA A 273 2.77 9.53 10.49
CA ALA A 273 3.93 8.89 9.86
C ALA A 273 5.25 9.65 10.13
N ARG A 274 5.22 10.99 10.07
CA ARG A 274 6.38 11.83 10.38
C ARG A 274 6.85 11.70 11.84
N ARG A 275 5.91 11.64 12.78
CA ARG A 275 6.23 11.49 14.23
C ARG A 275 6.79 10.10 14.53
N ALA A 276 6.29 9.07 13.87
CA ALA A 276 6.80 7.71 13.99
C ALA A 276 8.27 7.61 13.55
N GLY A 277 8.67 8.28 12.46
CA GLY A 277 10.07 8.37 12.05
C GLY A 277 10.96 9.00 13.13
N ILE A 278 10.54 10.11 13.73
CA ILE A 278 11.27 10.77 14.83
C ILE A 278 11.43 9.85 16.05
N LEU A 279 10.42 9.04 16.38
CA LEU A 279 10.50 8.06 17.47
C LEU A 279 11.54 6.97 17.17
N HIS A 280 11.65 6.54 15.93
CA HIS A 280 12.68 5.60 15.49
C HIS A 280 14.08 6.20 15.67
N ASP A 281 14.31 7.41 15.14
CA ASP A 281 15.61 8.12 15.20
C ASP A 281 16.09 8.36 16.63
N ARG A 282 15.15 8.48 17.57
CA ARG A 282 15.45 8.63 19.02
C ARG A 282 15.68 7.30 19.75
N GLY A 283 15.70 6.16 19.04
CA GLY A 283 15.91 4.84 19.64
C GLY A 283 14.70 4.24 20.37
N HIS A 284 13.51 4.87 20.26
CA HIS A 284 12.29 4.40 20.94
C HIS A 284 11.44 3.43 20.09
N SER A 285 11.99 2.91 18.98
CA SER A 285 11.27 2.10 18.00
C SER A 285 10.58 0.87 18.60
N VAL A 286 11.22 0.17 19.55
CA VAL A 286 10.65 -1.04 20.16
C VAL A 286 9.46 -0.69 21.07
N ALA A 287 9.60 0.31 21.94
CA ALA A 287 8.51 0.75 22.81
C ALA A 287 7.33 1.33 21.99
N ALA A 288 7.62 2.14 20.96
CA ALA A 288 6.62 2.70 20.07
C ALA A 288 5.86 1.62 19.29
N THR A 289 6.50 0.50 18.91
CA THR A 289 5.83 -0.67 18.33
C THR A 289 4.79 -1.26 19.29
N GLY A 290 5.16 -1.49 20.55
CA GLY A 290 4.22 -2.00 21.56
C GLY A 290 3.05 -1.06 21.81
N MET A 291 3.32 0.25 21.93
CA MET A 291 2.25 1.26 22.10
C MET A 291 1.30 1.32 20.89
N ALA A 292 1.84 1.21 19.68
CA ALA A 292 1.00 1.21 18.46
C ALA A 292 0.14 -0.05 18.37
N LEU A 293 0.64 -1.24 18.76
CA LEU A 293 -0.15 -2.46 18.84
C LEU A 293 -1.26 -2.35 19.89
N LEU A 294 -0.98 -1.78 21.07
CA LEU A 294 -1.99 -1.50 22.09
C LEU A 294 -3.03 -0.51 21.60
N LEU A 295 -2.61 0.56 20.91
CA LEU A 295 -3.52 1.54 20.32
C LEU A 295 -4.45 0.89 19.28
N ALA A 296 -3.92 -0.02 18.45
CA ALA A 296 -4.71 -0.79 17.50
C ALA A 296 -5.74 -1.68 18.23
N LEU A 297 -5.35 -2.32 19.34
CA LEU A 297 -6.26 -3.14 20.15
C LEU A 297 -7.38 -2.28 20.77
N VAL A 298 -7.06 -1.09 21.29
CA VAL A 298 -8.04 -0.13 21.78
C VAL A 298 -8.97 0.30 20.65
N ALA A 299 -8.45 0.58 19.44
CA ALA A 299 -9.28 0.93 18.29
C ALA A 299 -10.30 -0.16 17.94
N ILE A 300 -9.88 -1.43 17.94
CA ILE A 300 -10.77 -2.57 17.71
C ILE A 300 -11.81 -2.70 18.83
N GLY A 301 -11.44 -2.45 20.10
CA GLY A 301 -12.36 -2.42 21.23
C GLY A 301 -13.42 -1.32 21.08
N VAL A 302 -13.01 -0.11 20.70
CA VAL A 302 -13.91 1.02 20.42
C VAL A 302 -14.85 0.69 19.25
N ALA A 303 -14.35 0.07 18.20
CA ALA A 303 -15.15 -0.36 17.04
C ALA A 303 -16.16 -1.46 17.41
N ALA A 304 -15.75 -2.42 18.23
CA ALA A 304 -16.63 -3.49 18.70
C ALA A 304 -17.80 -2.95 19.53
N TRP A 305 -17.50 -2.07 20.49
CA TRP A 305 -18.52 -1.45 21.34
C TRP A 305 -19.38 -0.43 20.59
N GLY A 306 -18.73 0.37 19.72
CA GLY A 306 -19.34 1.49 19.01
C GLY A 306 -20.12 1.12 17.75
N ARG A 307 -20.46 -0.16 17.52
CA ARG A 307 -21.06 -0.63 16.25
C ARG A 307 -22.34 0.10 15.82
N ASN A 308 -23.05 0.75 16.73
CA ASN A 308 -24.29 1.51 16.48
C ASN A 308 -24.08 3.03 16.54
N SER A 309 -22.84 3.52 16.67
CA SER A 309 -22.51 4.94 16.76
C SER A 309 -21.46 5.31 15.72
N ILE A 310 -21.86 6.12 14.74
CA ILE A 310 -20.94 6.57 13.69
C ILE A 310 -19.74 7.32 14.27
N TRP A 311 -19.91 8.08 15.35
CA TRP A 311 -18.82 8.81 15.99
C TRP A 311 -17.76 7.90 16.60
N LEU A 312 -18.19 6.79 17.21
CA LEU A 312 -17.26 5.79 17.75
C LEU A 312 -16.58 5.02 16.61
N ILE A 313 -17.27 4.74 15.51
CA ILE A 313 -16.67 4.15 14.31
C ILE A 313 -15.63 5.09 13.71
N VAL A 314 -15.94 6.39 13.56
CA VAL A 314 -14.96 7.38 13.07
C VAL A 314 -13.75 7.49 14.01
N LEU A 315 -13.98 7.48 15.32
CA LEU A 315 -12.89 7.44 16.30
C LEU A 315 -12.01 6.18 16.12
N ALA A 316 -12.64 5.02 15.96
CA ALA A 316 -11.92 3.77 15.71
C ALA A 316 -11.10 3.81 14.41
N ILE A 317 -11.64 4.40 13.32
CA ILE A 317 -10.92 4.61 12.07
C ILE A 317 -9.67 5.46 12.33
N ILE A 318 -9.79 6.58 13.01
CA ILE A 318 -8.67 7.47 13.33
C ILE A 318 -7.60 6.72 14.13
N LEU A 319 -8.00 5.99 15.16
CA LEU A 319 -7.07 5.27 16.03
C LEU A 319 -6.35 4.13 15.31
N ILE A 320 -7.07 3.33 14.50
CA ILE A 320 -6.47 2.22 13.77
C ILE A 320 -5.51 2.71 12.68
N ASP A 321 -5.86 3.79 11.97
CA ASP A 321 -4.98 4.38 10.96
C ASP A 321 -3.71 4.96 11.58
N ILE A 322 -3.81 5.68 12.71
CA ILE A 322 -2.64 6.15 13.48
C ILE A 322 -1.75 4.97 13.89
N ALA A 323 -2.35 3.92 14.45
CA ALA A 323 -1.62 2.75 14.94
C ALA A 323 -0.88 2.02 13.81
N VAL A 324 -1.60 1.69 12.74
CA VAL A 324 -1.04 0.91 11.63
C VAL A 324 -0.01 1.71 10.83
N GLN A 325 -0.23 3.00 10.60
CA GLN A 325 0.77 3.83 9.94
C GLN A 325 2.04 4.00 10.79
N THR A 326 1.88 4.12 12.11
CA THR A 326 3.02 4.12 13.03
C THR A 326 3.80 2.80 12.93
N LEU A 327 3.12 1.65 13.00
CA LEU A 327 3.75 0.33 12.83
C LEU A 327 4.46 0.21 11.48
N ASN A 328 3.81 0.66 10.40
CA ASN A 328 4.36 0.60 9.05
C ASN A 328 5.70 1.35 8.96
N VAL A 329 5.74 2.60 9.42
CA VAL A 329 6.96 3.41 9.39
C VAL A 329 8.07 2.81 10.27
N LEU A 330 7.76 2.43 11.51
CA LEU A 330 8.73 1.87 12.44
C LEU A 330 9.34 0.56 11.89
N HIS A 331 8.52 -0.33 11.37
CA HIS A 331 8.99 -1.62 10.84
C HIS A 331 9.74 -1.46 9.53
N GLN A 332 9.28 -0.61 8.62
CA GLN A 332 9.98 -0.33 7.37
C GLN A 332 11.36 0.27 7.64
N THR A 333 11.44 1.28 8.51
CA THR A 333 12.73 1.90 8.85
C THR A 333 13.67 0.90 9.53
N ARG A 334 13.16 0.09 10.46
CA ARG A 334 13.94 -0.98 11.10
C ARG A 334 14.50 -1.96 10.08
N ILE A 335 13.69 -2.48 9.19
CA ILE A 335 14.11 -3.48 8.21
C ILE A 335 15.18 -2.94 7.28
N ILE A 336 15.02 -1.73 6.74
CA ILE A 336 15.99 -1.15 5.82
C ILE A 336 17.31 -0.72 6.51
N SER A 337 17.29 -0.57 7.84
CA SER A 337 18.48 -0.24 8.64
C SER A 337 19.35 -1.46 8.93
N ILE A 338 18.82 -2.69 8.87
CA ILE A 338 19.56 -3.93 9.19
C ILE A 338 20.74 -4.12 8.24
N ASN A 339 20.55 -3.89 6.93
CA ASN A 339 21.63 -4.00 5.96
C ASN A 339 21.48 -2.96 4.84
N PRO A 340 22.31 -1.88 4.89
CA PRO A 340 22.25 -0.81 3.88
C PRO A 340 22.48 -1.27 2.45
N ALA A 341 23.29 -2.33 2.22
CA ALA A 341 23.56 -2.87 0.88
C ALA A 341 22.34 -3.63 0.31
N MET A 342 21.38 -4.02 1.15
CA MET A 342 20.22 -4.82 0.76
C MET A 342 18.89 -4.04 0.91
N ARG A 343 18.92 -2.73 1.06
CA ARG A 343 17.72 -1.88 1.32
C ARG A 343 16.57 -2.13 0.35
N SER A 344 16.84 -2.19 -0.95
CA SER A 344 15.81 -2.42 -1.96
C SER A 344 15.14 -3.78 -1.76
N ARG A 345 15.92 -4.84 -1.52
CA ARG A 345 15.42 -6.21 -1.31
C ARG A 345 14.60 -6.32 -0.03
N LEU A 346 15.11 -5.74 1.06
CA LEU A 346 14.43 -5.69 2.35
C LEU A 346 13.10 -4.93 2.27
N SER A 347 13.07 -3.80 1.56
CA SER A 347 11.84 -3.05 1.30
C SER A 347 10.83 -3.86 0.48
N THR A 348 11.28 -4.56 -0.56
CA THR A 348 10.43 -5.43 -1.39
C THR A 348 9.75 -6.51 -0.55
N ILE A 349 10.52 -7.25 0.28
CA ILE A 349 10.00 -8.31 1.14
C ILE A 349 9.04 -7.75 2.18
N PHE A 350 9.34 -6.59 2.76
CA PHE A 350 8.47 -5.92 3.71
C PHE A 350 7.10 -5.60 3.11
N VAL A 351 7.08 -4.99 1.91
CA VAL A 351 5.82 -4.66 1.25
C VAL A 351 5.06 -5.94 0.85
N VAL A 352 5.74 -6.95 0.31
CA VAL A 352 5.12 -8.25 -0.01
C VAL A 352 4.48 -8.88 1.23
N SER A 353 5.19 -8.91 2.37
CA SER A 353 4.67 -9.43 3.63
C SER A 353 3.40 -8.69 4.09
N ASN A 354 3.41 -7.36 4.03
CA ASN A 354 2.25 -6.54 4.38
C ASN A 354 1.03 -6.87 3.50
N PHE A 355 1.22 -7.02 2.19
CA PHE A 355 0.12 -7.29 1.27
C PHE A 355 -0.37 -8.74 1.31
N ILE A 356 0.47 -9.71 1.70
CA ILE A 356 0.02 -11.06 2.08
C ILE A 356 -0.86 -10.98 3.34
N GLY A 357 -0.43 -10.22 4.36
CA GLY A 357 -1.23 -9.94 5.54
C GLY A 357 -2.58 -9.29 5.17
N ALA A 358 -2.57 -8.27 4.31
CA ALA A 358 -3.77 -7.60 3.83
C ALA A 358 -4.74 -8.54 3.11
N ALA A 359 -4.23 -9.40 2.23
CA ALA A 359 -5.03 -10.39 1.51
C ALA A 359 -5.69 -11.39 2.49
N THR A 360 -4.91 -11.91 3.44
CA THR A 360 -5.40 -12.80 4.50
C THR A 360 -6.48 -12.09 5.34
N GLY A 361 -6.26 -10.82 5.69
CA GLY A 361 -7.21 -10.02 6.45
C GLY A 361 -8.54 -9.83 5.74
N SER A 362 -8.51 -9.54 4.43
CA SER A 362 -9.73 -9.40 3.63
C SER A 362 -10.49 -10.73 3.50
N ALA A 363 -9.79 -11.85 3.26
CA ALA A 363 -10.41 -13.17 3.20
C ALA A 363 -11.08 -13.54 4.54
N LEU A 364 -10.37 -13.34 5.65
CA LEU A 364 -10.89 -13.58 7.00
C LEU A 364 -12.05 -12.65 7.33
N ALA A 365 -12.06 -11.40 6.84
CA ALA A 365 -13.18 -10.49 7.02
C ALA A 365 -14.48 -11.08 6.48
N GLY A 366 -14.49 -11.61 5.26
CA GLY A 366 -15.66 -12.26 4.68
C GLY A 366 -16.08 -13.50 5.46
N ILE A 367 -15.14 -14.40 5.76
CA ILE A 367 -15.40 -15.65 6.50
C ILE A 367 -16.00 -15.36 7.88
N LEU A 368 -15.38 -14.46 8.64
CA LEU A 368 -15.84 -14.11 9.99
C LEU A 368 -17.13 -13.31 9.97
N TRP A 369 -17.33 -12.47 8.94
CA TRP A 369 -18.59 -11.76 8.76
C TRP A 369 -19.75 -12.72 8.54
N HIS A 370 -19.57 -13.72 7.70
CA HIS A 370 -20.57 -14.78 7.48
C HIS A 370 -20.86 -15.56 8.77
N ALA A 371 -19.84 -15.87 9.57
CA ALA A 371 -19.96 -16.67 10.78
C ALA A 371 -20.64 -15.96 11.95
N GLY A 372 -20.48 -14.63 12.09
CA GLY A 372 -20.99 -13.90 13.27
C GLY A 372 -20.95 -12.38 13.13
N GLY A 373 -20.93 -11.89 11.88
CA GLY A 373 -21.01 -10.45 11.57
C GLY A 373 -19.86 -9.63 12.17
N TRP A 374 -20.15 -8.38 12.44
CA TRP A 374 -19.17 -7.43 12.99
C TRP A 374 -18.44 -7.93 14.23
N SER A 375 -19.16 -8.57 15.15
CA SER A 375 -18.59 -9.03 16.43
C SER A 375 -17.53 -10.12 16.21
N ALA A 376 -17.78 -11.08 15.33
CA ALA A 376 -16.81 -12.13 15.01
C ALA A 376 -15.55 -11.57 14.36
N VAL A 377 -15.71 -10.57 13.47
CA VAL A 377 -14.56 -9.88 12.85
C VAL A 377 -13.74 -9.13 13.89
N MET A 378 -14.37 -8.39 14.81
CA MET A 378 -13.64 -7.65 15.84
C MET A 378 -12.90 -8.58 16.82
N ILE A 379 -13.50 -9.73 17.18
CA ILE A 379 -12.84 -10.76 18.01
C ILE A 379 -11.63 -11.34 17.27
N GLY A 380 -11.78 -11.69 15.99
CA GLY A 380 -10.68 -12.17 15.16
C GLY A 380 -9.54 -11.15 15.06
N ALA A 381 -9.87 -9.89 14.80
CA ALA A 381 -8.90 -8.80 14.72
C ALA A 381 -8.14 -8.60 16.06
N ALA A 382 -8.87 -8.63 17.19
CA ALA A 382 -8.27 -8.56 18.51
C ALA A 382 -7.33 -9.76 18.78
N GLY A 383 -7.70 -10.96 18.34
CA GLY A 383 -6.86 -12.16 18.44
C GLY A 383 -5.53 -12.02 17.69
N PHE A 384 -5.54 -11.49 16.46
CA PHE A 384 -4.31 -11.27 15.68
C PHE A 384 -3.45 -10.15 16.29
N LEU A 385 -4.05 -9.10 16.86
CA LEU A 385 -3.28 -8.07 17.58
C LEU A 385 -2.69 -8.61 18.88
N ALA A 386 -3.42 -9.44 19.62
CA ALA A 386 -2.90 -10.10 20.81
C ALA A 386 -1.72 -11.03 20.46
N LEU A 387 -1.82 -11.78 19.36
CA LEU A 387 -0.72 -12.59 18.83
C LEU A 387 0.50 -11.72 18.50
N ALA A 388 0.30 -10.60 17.78
CA ALA A 388 1.38 -9.66 17.43
C ALA A 388 2.02 -9.04 18.67
N LEU A 389 1.23 -8.68 19.69
CA LEU A 389 1.72 -8.21 20.99
C LEU A 389 2.52 -9.28 21.73
N GLY A 390 2.06 -10.53 21.73
CA GLY A 390 2.78 -11.66 22.31
C GLY A 390 4.14 -11.87 21.64
N ILE A 391 4.18 -11.88 20.30
CA ILE A 391 5.40 -12.00 19.52
C ILE A 391 6.35 -10.83 19.82
N TRP A 392 5.84 -9.59 19.85
CA TRP A 392 6.61 -8.41 20.19
C TRP A 392 7.20 -8.51 21.61
N PHE A 393 6.39 -8.90 22.60
CA PHE A 393 6.82 -8.99 23.99
C PHE A 393 7.91 -10.03 24.21
N MET A 394 7.77 -11.20 23.61
CA MET A 394 8.75 -12.30 23.70
C MET A 394 10.06 -11.98 23.00
N ASN A 395 10.05 -11.10 21.99
CA ASN A 395 11.22 -10.82 21.15
C ASN A 395 11.71 -9.37 21.25
N ARG A 396 11.23 -8.59 22.23
CA ARG A 396 11.54 -7.16 22.34
C ARG A 396 13.05 -6.84 22.40
N ASP A 397 13.84 -7.74 22.98
CA ASP A 397 15.29 -7.56 23.09
C ASP A 397 16.00 -7.85 21.76
N SER A 398 15.54 -8.83 20.98
CA SER A 398 16.03 -9.11 19.64
C SER A 398 15.63 -8.04 18.60
N LEU A 399 14.65 -7.21 18.92
CA LEU A 399 14.19 -6.11 18.06
C LEU A 399 14.94 -4.79 18.31
N LYS A 400 15.79 -4.72 19.35
CA LYS A 400 16.71 -3.60 19.54
C LYS A 400 17.81 -3.70 18.48
N LEU A 401 17.94 -2.67 17.66
CA LEU A 401 19.10 -2.53 16.77
C LEU A 401 20.29 -2.19 17.67
N THR A 402 21.29 -3.05 17.74
CA THR A 402 22.59 -2.81 18.39
C THR A 402 23.39 -1.79 17.62
#